data_e79b709cf75d4153d9f4e1e2bddea546
#
_entry.id   e79b709cf75d4153d9f4e1e2bddea546
#
_cell.length_a   1.000
_cell.length_b   1.000
_cell.length_c   1.000
_cell.angle_alpha   90.00
_cell.angle_beta   90.00
_cell.angle_gamma   90.00
#
_symmetry.space_group_name_H-M   'P 1'
#
loop_
_entity.id
_entity.type
_entity.pdbx_description
1 polymer ?
#
loop_
_entity_poly.entity_id
_entity_poly.type
_entity_poly.pdbx_seq_one_letter_code
_entity_poly.pdbx_strand_id
1 'polypeptide(L)'
;MASLPSSAGGPYGFRDIRSLYPAVTENHLRYLEKWGLVRQSNKPRDRREYSFADLTTIKQVAGELEKGTPLRVVLRSLLAERQGQLQFNFLEGHAAVDTPRAKVVSLEAHKPILNTATPPPLSAAPLPYSPHDPQAALAARYFLEGSRLDDGDERHLDEAAAAYRRALIVDPDLVPAIVNLANIRYSRDELIEAQALYERAVGLDPECFEAHFNLGNIQHDLGRFDRALGCYREAVALNPGYPDAHFYLAVTLEKLGYSQEARPHWKTYQELAPKGEWVELAREFLE
;
A
#
# COMPACT_ATOMS: atom_id res chain seq x y z
N MET A 1 39.24 2.71 11.71
CA MET A 1 38.62 1.46 12.15
C MET A 1 37.70 1.80 13.31
N ALA A 2 36.42 2.01 13.05
CA ALA A 2 35.43 2.25 14.08
C ALA A 2 35.04 0.90 14.69
N SER A 3 35.24 0.77 15.99
CA SER A 3 34.91 -0.44 16.75
C SER A 3 33.40 -0.69 16.69
N LEU A 4 33.02 -1.87 16.28
CA LEU A 4 31.63 -2.35 16.37
C LEU A 4 31.18 -2.31 17.84
N PRO A 5 30.00 -1.74 18.16
CA PRO A 5 29.46 -1.86 19.50
C PRO A 5 29.15 -3.33 19.77
N SER A 6 29.79 -3.87 20.83
CA SER A 6 29.62 -5.23 21.27
C SER A 6 28.25 -5.39 21.95
N SER A 7 27.23 -5.76 21.18
CA SER A 7 26.05 -6.46 21.68
C SER A 7 25.66 -7.52 20.65
N ALA A 8 26.02 -8.75 20.95
CA ALA A 8 25.69 -9.91 20.13
C ALA A 8 24.17 -10.01 19.95
N GLY A 9 23.67 -9.81 18.71
CA GLY A 9 22.39 -10.34 18.28
C GLY A 9 21.13 -9.52 18.54
N GLY A 10 21.19 -8.26 18.93
CA GLY A 10 20.00 -7.40 19.07
C GLY A 10 19.65 -6.66 17.76
N PRO A 11 18.38 -6.26 17.60
CA PRO A 11 17.97 -5.45 16.46
C PRO A 11 18.60 -4.06 16.51
N TYR A 12 18.93 -3.50 15.34
CA TYR A 12 19.58 -2.19 15.18
C TYR A 12 18.53 -1.09 15.01
N GLY A 13 18.61 -0.03 15.83
CA GLY A 13 17.75 1.14 15.69
C GLY A 13 18.25 2.10 14.59
N PHE A 14 17.41 3.08 14.23
CA PHE A 14 17.76 4.11 13.26
C PHE A 14 19.04 4.88 13.65
N ARG A 15 19.24 5.17 14.93
CA ARG A 15 20.43 5.87 15.43
C ARG A 15 21.72 5.07 15.19
N ASP A 16 21.63 3.75 15.37
CA ASP A 16 22.77 2.85 15.15
C ASP A 16 23.12 2.80 13.66
N ILE A 17 22.09 2.71 12.77
CA ILE A 17 22.29 2.73 11.32
C ILE A 17 22.93 4.03 10.86
N ARG A 18 22.44 5.18 11.35
CA ARG A 18 23.00 6.48 10.98
C ARG A 18 24.44 6.67 11.45
N SER A 19 24.79 6.07 12.60
CA SER A 19 26.17 6.07 13.09
C SER A 19 27.10 5.21 12.25
N LEU A 20 26.61 4.06 11.77
CA LEU A 20 27.37 3.13 10.92
C LEU A 20 27.44 3.58 9.45
N TYR A 21 26.36 4.19 8.96
CA TYR A 21 26.19 4.57 7.55
C TYR A 21 25.64 6.00 7.42
N PRO A 22 26.50 7.03 7.57
CA PRO A 22 26.07 8.44 7.56
C PRO A 22 25.39 8.90 6.26
N ALA A 23 25.71 8.25 5.12
CA ALA A 23 25.10 8.53 3.83
C ALA A 23 23.62 8.10 3.75
N VAL A 24 23.18 7.22 4.65
CA VAL A 24 21.80 6.71 4.66
C VAL A 24 20.92 7.60 5.52
N THR A 25 19.96 8.26 4.89
CA THR A 25 18.95 9.08 5.57
C THR A 25 17.76 8.23 6.00
N GLU A 26 16.91 8.79 6.86
CA GLU A 26 15.65 8.16 7.26
C GLU A 26 14.73 7.92 6.05
N ASN A 27 14.69 8.86 5.10
CA ASN A 27 13.93 8.71 3.87
C ASN A 27 14.43 7.52 3.05
N HIS A 28 15.75 7.32 2.95
CA HIS A 28 16.32 6.16 2.26
C HIS A 28 15.81 4.85 2.90
N LEU A 29 15.78 4.75 4.23
CA LEU A 29 15.28 3.55 4.92
C LEU A 29 13.79 3.33 4.65
N ARG A 30 12.97 4.40 4.67
CA ARG A 30 11.55 4.32 4.33
C ARG A 30 11.34 3.83 2.89
N TYR A 31 12.17 4.28 1.94
CA TYR A 31 12.12 3.80 0.57
C TYR A 31 12.49 2.32 0.47
N LEU A 32 13.54 1.90 1.15
CA LEU A 32 13.94 0.48 1.19
C LEU A 32 12.84 -0.40 1.80
N GLU A 33 12.17 0.06 2.87
CA GLU A 33 11.00 -0.60 3.44
C GLU A 33 9.85 -0.66 2.42
N LYS A 34 9.52 0.46 1.78
CA LYS A 34 8.44 0.55 0.79
C LYS A 34 8.66 -0.37 -0.42
N TRP A 35 9.92 -0.48 -0.85
CA TRP A 35 10.29 -1.35 -1.96
C TRP A 35 10.51 -2.82 -1.53
N GLY A 36 10.27 -3.15 -0.26
CA GLY A 36 10.42 -4.49 0.29
C GLY A 36 11.86 -4.98 0.29
N LEU A 37 12.85 -4.09 0.21
CA LEU A 37 14.27 -4.41 0.24
C LEU A 37 14.79 -4.63 1.65
N VAL A 38 14.16 -4.01 2.64
CA VAL A 38 14.32 -4.28 4.07
C VAL A 38 12.95 -4.53 4.71
N ARG A 39 12.93 -5.21 5.85
CA ARG A 39 11.66 -5.53 6.53
C ARG A 39 10.94 -4.27 6.95
N GLN A 40 9.63 -4.22 6.71
CA GLN A 40 8.79 -3.17 7.26
C GLN A 40 8.68 -3.33 8.77
N SER A 41 8.88 -2.22 9.49
CA SER A 41 8.66 -2.18 10.93
C SER A 41 7.31 -1.54 11.22
N ASN A 42 6.39 -2.28 11.86
CA ASN A 42 5.11 -1.76 12.34
C ASN A 42 5.25 -0.90 13.62
N LYS A 43 6.49 -0.65 14.07
CA LYS A 43 6.77 0.13 15.27
C LYS A 43 6.81 1.63 14.96
N PRO A 44 6.42 2.51 15.92
CA PRO A 44 6.59 3.94 15.80
C PRO A 44 8.03 4.32 15.42
N ARG A 45 8.21 5.49 14.82
CA ARG A 45 9.46 6.03 14.25
C ARG A 45 10.69 5.78 15.14
N ASP A 46 10.58 6.06 16.43
CA ASP A 46 11.69 5.96 17.41
C ASP A 46 12.00 4.52 17.84
N ARG A 47 11.20 3.54 17.46
CA ARG A 47 11.31 2.12 17.84
C ARG A 47 11.47 1.18 16.65
N ARG A 48 11.80 1.71 15.46
CA ARG A 48 12.10 0.87 14.30
C ARG A 48 13.37 0.09 14.53
N GLU A 49 13.32 -1.18 14.26
CA GLU A 49 14.40 -2.13 14.47
C GLU A 49 14.66 -2.88 13.16
N TYR A 50 15.92 -2.96 12.77
CA TYR A 50 16.40 -3.62 11.56
C TYR A 50 17.21 -4.86 11.95
N SER A 51 17.03 -5.94 11.21
CA SER A 51 17.76 -7.18 11.42
C SER A 51 19.18 -7.10 10.85
N PHE A 52 20.02 -8.08 11.17
CA PHE A 52 21.35 -8.20 10.57
C PHE A 52 21.29 -8.37 9.04
N ALA A 53 20.27 -9.07 8.53
CA ALA A 53 20.06 -9.22 7.10
C ALA A 53 19.71 -7.88 6.43
N ASP A 54 18.90 -7.03 7.10
CA ASP A 54 18.59 -5.68 6.61
C ASP A 54 19.84 -4.80 6.56
N LEU A 55 20.76 -4.95 7.54
CA LEU A 55 22.03 -4.21 7.56
C LEU A 55 22.88 -4.50 6.33
N THR A 56 22.85 -5.72 5.80
CA THR A 56 23.62 -6.06 4.59
C THR A 56 23.12 -5.25 3.40
N THR A 57 21.81 -5.17 3.22
CA THR A 57 21.19 -4.35 2.18
C THR A 57 21.45 -2.86 2.41
N ILE A 58 21.31 -2.38 3.65
CA ILE A 58 21.57 -0.98 4.01
C ILE A 58 23.05 -0.61 3.75
N LYS A 59 23.99 -1.49 4.05
CA LYS A 59 25.43 -1.32 3.78
C LYS A 59 25.70 -1.21 2.28
N GLN A 60 25.07 -2.06 1.47
CA GLN A 60 25.20 -2.02 0.00
C GLN A 60 24.69 -0.68 -0.54
N VAL A 61 23.51 -0.25 -0.10
CA VAL A 61 22.94 1.05 -0.46
C VAL A 61 23.87 2.20 -0.05
N ALA A 62 24.37 2.19 1.19
CA ALA A 62 25.29 3.21 1.68
C ALA A 62 26.52 3.34 0.80
N GLY A 63 27.14 2.21 0.43
CA GLY A 63 28.33 2.21 -0.42
C GLY A 63 28.09 2.76 -1.83
N GLU A 64 26.89 2.57 -2.39
CA GLU A 64 26.53 3.15 -3.67
C GLU A 64 26.22 4.65 -3.57
N LEU A 65 25.51 5.07 -2.52
CA LEU A 65 25.24 6.49 -2.26
C LEU A 65 26.55 7.30 -2.00
N GLU A 66 27.53 6.71 -1.31
CA GLU A 66 28.85 7.32 -1.09
C GLU A 66 29.65 7.51 -2.39
N LYS A 67 29.41 6.67 -3.41
CA LYS A 67 29.98 6.81 -4.76
C LYS A 67 29.23 7.87 -5.60
N GLY A 68 28.15 8.47 -5.05
CA GLY A 68 27.33 9.44 -5.76
C GLY A 68 26.28 8.82 -6.68
N THR A 69 26.04 7.50 -6.56
CA THR A 69 25.01 6.83 -7.36
C THR A 69 23.60 7.27 -6.86
N PRO A 70 22.71 7.80 -7.72
CA PRO A 70 21.36 8.18 -7.32
C PRO A 70 20.59 6.99 -6.73
N LEU A 71 19.81 7.24 -5.67
CA LEU A 71 19.05 6.19 -4.97
C LEU A 71 18.19 5.33 -5.92
N ARG A 72 17.56 5.96 -6.92
CA ARG A 72 16.74 5.25 -7.93
C ARG A 72 17.50 4.16 -8.68
N VAL A 73 18.76 4.44 -9.02
CA VAL A 73 19.63 3.48 -9.73
C VAL A 73 19.97 2.33 -8.81
N VAL A 74 20.29 2.64 -7.54
CA VAL A 74 20.57 1.63 -6.51
C VAL A 74 19.33 0.74 -6.28
N LEU A 75 18.15 1.33 -6.17
CA LEU A 75 16.89 0.58 -5.99
C LEU A 75 16.63 -0.36 -7.17
N ARG A 76 16.78 0.13 -8.42
CA ARG A 76 16.60 -0.71 -9.63
C ARG A 76 17.59 -1.87 -9.67
N SER A 77 18.84 -1.62 -9.36
CA SER A 77 19.88 -2.67 -9.32
C SER A 77 19.55 -3.75 -8.29
N LEU A 78 19.21 -3.35 -7.07
CA LEU A 78 18.85 -4.29 -6.00
C LEU A 78 17.59 -5.10 -6.32
N LEU A 79 16.59 -4.47 -6.98
CA LEU A 79 15.39 -5.18 -7.41
C LEU A 79 15.70 -6.18 -8.52
N ALA A 80 16.54 -5.83 -9.50
CA ALA A 80 16.97 -6.72 -10.57
C ALA A 80 17.76 -7.92 -10.03
N GLU A 81 18.67 -7.69 -9.08
CA GLU A 81 19.42 -8.77 -8.41
C GLU A 81 18.48 -9.73 -7.68
N ARG A 82 17.47 -9.19 -6.98
CA ARG A 82 16.48 -10.00 -6.24
C ARG A 82 15.57 -10.80 -7.17
N GLN A 83 15.16 -10.23 -8.30
CA GLN A 83 14.40 -10.96 -9.33
C GLN A 83 15.22 -12.07 -9.97
N GLY A 84 16.51 -11.84 -10.24
CA GLY A 84 17.43 -12.87 -10.71
C GLY A 84 17.60 -14.02 -9.71
N GLN A 85 17.69 -13.73 -8.40
CA GLN A 85 17.75 -14.74 -7.36
C GLN A 85 16.45 -15.56 -7.24
N LEU A 86 15.29 -14.94 -7.41
CA LEU A 86 13.99 -15.64 -7.40
C LEU A 86 13.86 -16.60 -8.58
N GLN A 87 14.42 -16.32 -9.73
CA GLN A 87 14.46 -17.24 -10.87
C GLN A 87 15.37 -18.45 -10.63
N PHE A 88 16.44 -18.31 -9.86
CA PHE A 88 17.35 -19.41 -9.51
C PHE A 88 16.77 -20.35 -8.43
N ASN A 89 15.96 -19.83 -7.50
CA ASN A 89 15.39 -20.62 -6.41
C ASN A 89 14.17 -21.49 -6.82
N PHE A 90 13.69 -21.37 -8.05
CA PHE A 90 12.59 -22.23 -8.55
C PHE A 90 13.04 -23.67 -8.87
N LEU A 91 14.33 -23.97 -8.86
CA LEU A 91 14.89 -25.29 -9.16
C LEU A 91 15.30 -26.11 -7.91
N GLU A 92 15.29 -25.53 -6.71
CA GLU A 92 15.56 -26.24 -5.48
C GLU A 92 14.41 -26.02 -4.48
N GLY A 93 13.73 -27.13 -4.14
CA GLY A 93 12.50 -27.16 -3.40
C GLY A 93 12.52 -26.50 -2.02
N HIS A 94 11.36 -25.93 -1.68
CA HIS A 94 10.83 -25.64 -0.35
C HIS A 94 11.74 -24.91 0.66
N ALA A 95 11.81 -23.59 0.52
CA ALA A 95 12.03 -22.71 1.65
C ALA A 95 10.83 -21.78 1.78
N ALA A 96 10.16 -21.82 2.94
CA ALA A 96 9.10 -20.90 3.28
C ALA A 96 9.65 -19.47 3.19
N VAL A 97 9.19 -18.71 2.19
CA VAL A 97 9.49 -17.30 2.07
C VAL A 97 8.63 -16.58 3.10
N ASP A 98 9.26 -16.13 4.17
CA ASP A 98 8.67 -15.22 5.13
C ASP A 98 8.45 -13.88 4.41
N THR A 99 7.26 -13.71 3.81
CA THR A 99 6.92 -12.48 3.07
C THR A 99 6.80 -11.33 4.05
N PRO A 100 7.51 -10.20 3.84
CA PRO A 100 7.36 -9.05 4.72
C PRO A 100 5.93 -8.50 4.60
N ARG A 101 5.25 -8.43 5.73
CA ARG A 101 3.89 -7.86 5.84
C ARG A 101 3.88 -6.42 5.38
N ALA A 102 3.18 -6.15 4.28
CA ALA A 102 3.00 -4.81 3.79
C ALA A 102 2.03 -4.05 4.71
N LYS A 103 2.38 -2.80 5.02
CA LYS A 103 1.52 -1.91 5.78
C LYS A 103 0.35 -1.49 4.89
N VAL A 104 -0.85 -1.80 5.33
CA VAL A 104 -2.09 -1.24 4.79
C VAL A 104 -1.98 0.28 4.85
N VAL A 105 -2.09 0.95 3.71
CA VAL A 105 -2.45 2.36 3.71
C VAL A 105 -3.94 2.37 4.00
N SER A 106 -4.29 2.62 5.26
CA SER A 106 -5.66 2.85 5.66
C SER A 106 -6.17 4.04 4.84
N LEU A 107 -7.35 3.94 4.26
CA LEU A 107 -8.07 5.05 3.63
C LEU A 107 -8.21 6.29 4.56
N GLU A 108 -7.98 6.09 5.86
CA GLU A 108 -8.03 7.14 6.88
C GLU A 108 -6.77 7.97 7.02
N ALA A 109 -5.63 7.59 6.47
CA ALA A 109 -4.40 8.39 6.54
C ALA A 109 -4.49 9.68 5.70
N HIS A 110 -5.49 9.81 4.84
CA HIS A 110 -5.77 11.02 4.09
C HIS A 110 -7.09 11.65 4.56
N LYS A 111 -7.07 12.28 5.74
CA LYS A 111 -8.00 13.40 5.94
C LYS A 111 -7.66 14.45 4.88
N PRO A 112 -8.57 14.75 3.94
CA PRO A 112 -8.31 15.78 2.96
C PRO A 112 -8.05 17.08 3.71
N ILE A 113 -6.87 17.67 3.51
CA ILE A 113 -6.66 19.08 3.80
C ILE A 113 -7.67 19.79 2.89
N LEU A 114 -8.70 20.35 3.51
CA LEU A 114 -9.72 21.16 2.85
C LEU A 114 -9.04 22.22 1.98
N ASN A 115 -8.98 21.97 0.69
CA ASN A 115 -8.92 23.01 -0.32
C ASN A 115 -10.05 22.73 -1.31
N THR A 116 -11.15 23.41 -1.07
CA THR A 116 -12.24 23.87 -1.93
C THR A 116 -12.28 23.35 -3.37
N ALA A 117 -12.41 22.06 -3.54
CA ALA A 117 -13.15 21.37 -4.60
C ALA A 117 -13.37 19.95 -4.08
N THR A 118 -14.30 19.83 -3.15
CA THR A 118 -14.77 18.55 -2.65
C THR A 118 -15.35 17.76 -3.82
N PRO A 119 -14.80 16.56 -4.17
CA PRO A 119 -15.70 15.57 -4.71
C PRO A 119 -16.78 15.35 -3.66
N PRO A 120 -18.06 15.25 -4.03
CA PRO A 120 -19.11 14.99 -3.07
C PRO A 120 -18.73 13.72 -2.29
N PRO A 121 -18.93 13.72 -0.96
CA PRO A 121 -18.72 12.50 -0.19
C PRO A 121 -19.55 11.37 -0.84
N LEU A 122 -19.02 10.16 -0.90
CA LEU A 122 -19.73 8.96 -1.35
C LEU A 122 -21.10 8.75 -0.65
N SER A 123 -21.40 9.54 0.37
CA SER A 123 -22.71 9.65 0.99
C SER A 123 -23.77 10.34 0.13
N ALA A 124 -23.43 10.87 -1.03
CA ALA A 124 -24.35 11.65 -1.88
C ALA A 124 -24.61 11.04 -3.27
N ALA A 125 -24.01 9.90 -3.62
CA ALA A 125 -24.58 9.10 -4.70
C ALA A 125 -25.97 8.64 -4.23
N PRO A 126 -27.08 8.98 -4.94
CA PRO A 126 -28.36 8.43 -4.60
C PRO A 126 -28.22 6.90 -4.68
N LEU A 127 -28.33 6.23 -3.52
CA LEU A 127 -28.47 4.79 -3.51
C LEU A 127 -29.58 4.47 -4.52
N PRO A 128 -29.43 3.46 -5.40
CA PRO A 128 -30.38 3.15 -6.47
C PRO A 128 -31.71 2.60 -5.95
N TYR A 129 -32.09 3.00 -4.74
CA TYR A 129 -33.25 2.50 -4.03
C TYR A 129 -34.41 3.47 -4.12
N SER A 130 -35.56 2.91 -4.48
CA SER A 130 -36.82 3.60 -4.31
C SER A 130 -37.00 3.94 -2.80
N PRO A 131 -37.41 5.17 -2.43
CA PRO A 131 -37.62 5.56 -1.03
C PRO A 131 -38.65 4.70 -0.26
N HIS A 132 -39.30 3.75 -0.93
CA HIS A 132 -40.37 2.89 -0.43
C HIS A 132 -39.99 1.42 -0.28
N ASP A 133 -38.69 1.04 -0.50
CA ASP A 133 -38.26 -0.33 -0.25
C ASP A 133 -37.76 -0.49 1.20
N PRO A 134 -38.51 -1.22 2.06
CA PRO A 134 -38.15 -1.41 3.45
C PRO A 134 -36.85 -2.21 3.63
N GLN A 135 -36.52 -3.11 2.70
CA GLN A 135 -35.29 -3.90 2.75
C GLN A 135 -34.08 -3.01 2.45
N ALA A 136 -34.17 -2.21 1.41
CA ALA A 136 -33.12 -1.23 1.08
C ALA A 136 -32.86 -0.23 2.22
N ALA A 137 -33.93 0.27 2.84
CA ALA A 137 -33.81 1.17 3.99
C ALA A 137 -33.12 0.47 5.19
N LEU A 138 -33.39 -0.81 5.40
CA LEU A 138 -32.80 -1.59 6.48
C LEU A 138 -31.29 -1.86 6.19
N ALA A 139 -30.94 -2.24 4.95
CA ALA A 139 -29.56 -2.42 4.53
C ALA A 139 -28.75 -1.14 4.69
N ALA A 140 -29.29 0.00 4.22
CA ALA A 140 -28.68 1.31 4.37
C ALA A 140 -28.47 1.70 5.85
N ARG A 141 -29.40 1.37 6.72
CA ARG A 141 -29.25 1.62 8.17
C ARG A 141 -28.10 0.83 8.77
N TYR A 142 -27.95 -0.45 8.44
CA TYR A 142 -26.82 -1.25 8.90
C TYR A 142 -25.50 -0.79 8.30
N PHE A 143 -25.48 -0.38 7.03
CA PHE A 143 -24.31 0.21 6.41
C PHE A 143 -23.86 1.48 7.13
N LEU A 144 -24.78 2.41 7.42
CA LEU A 144 -24.49 3.64 8.16
C LEU A 144 -24.02 3.37 9.59
N GLU A 145 -24.57 2.33 10.25
CA GLU A 145 -24.07 1.88 11.55
C GLU A 145 -22.60 1.43 11.45
N GLY A 146 -22.28 0.58 10.44
CA GLY A 146 -20.91 0.15 10.18
C GLY A 146 -19.97 1.32 9.90
N SER A 147 -20.38 2.25 9.05
CA SER A 147 -19.55 3.44 8.73
C SER A 147 -19.29 4.36 9.92
N ARG A 148 -20.16 4.39 10.91
CA ARG A 148 -19.92 5.15 12.16
C ARG A 148 -18.94 4.47 13.10
N LEU A 149 -18.92 3.14 13.08
CA LEU A 149 -18.04 2.31 13.91
C LEU A 149 -16.67 2.13 13.27
N ASP A 150 -16.57 2.31 11.94
CA ASP A 150 -15.33 2.26 11.17
C ASP A 150 -14.61 3.61 11.25
N ASP A 151 -14.22 3.97 12.47
CA ASP A 151 -13.61 5.27 12.82
C ASP A 151 -12.07 5.20 12.93
N GLY A 152 -11.48 4.04 12.57
CA GLY A 152 -10.04 3.77 12.65
C GLY A 152 -9.56 3.25 13.99
N ASP A 153 -10.45 3.10 14.97
CA ASP A 153 -10.10 2.44 16.22
C ASP A 153 -10.25 0.91 16.07
N GLU A 154 -9.15 0.19 16.26
CA GLU A 154 -9.15 -1.28 16.18
C GLU A 154 -10.20 -1.95 17.07
N ARG A 155 -10.58 -1.29 18.18
CA ARG A 155 -11.59 -1.80 19.12
C ARG A 155 -13.00 -1.86 18.51
N HIS A 156 -13.31 -0.99 17.54
CA HIS A 156 -14.61 -0.91 16.88
C HIS A 156 -14.70 -1.72 15.59
N LEU A 157 -13.58 -2.20 15.06
CA LEU A 157 -13.55 -2.91 13.77
C LEU A 157 -14.39 -4.19 13.74
N ASP A 158 -14.53 -4.91 14.87
CA ASP A 158 -15.39 -6.11 14.93
C ASP A 158 -16.87 -5.76 14.83
N GLU A 159 -17.25 -4.67 15.49
CA GLU A 159 -18.63 -4.18 15.47
C GLU A 159 -18.97 -3.58 14.10
N ALA A 160 -18.04 -2.83 13.48
CA ALA A 160 -18.18 -2.32 12.13
C ALA A 160 -18.35 -3.47 11.11
N ALA A 161 -17.48 -4.48 11.17
CA ALA A 161 -17.58 -5.66 10.31
C ALA A 161 -18.89 -6.41 10.50
N ALA A 162 -19.40 -6.52 11.75
CA ALA A 162 -20.70 -7.14 12.02
C ALA A 162 -21.86 -6.32 11.45
N ALA A 163 -21.79 -5.00 11.49
CA ALA A 163 -22.79 -4.13 10.90
C ALA A 163 -22.80 -4.23 9.36
N TYR A 164 -21.63 -4.21 8.70
CA TYR A 164 -21.55 -4.42 7.26
C TYR A 164 -22.06 -5.81 6.84
N ARG A 165 -21.76 -6.87 7.61
CA ARG A 165 -22.33 -8.21 7.32
C ARG A 165 -23.86 -8.21 7.46
N ARG A 166 -24.45 -7.53 8.46
CA ARG A 166 -25.90 -7.38 8.57
C ARG A 166 -26.50 -6.65 7.37
N ALA A 167 -25.82 -5.61 6.89
CA ALA A 167 -26.23 -4.93 5.66
C ALA A 167 -26.25 -5.91 4.47
N LEU A 168 -25.20 -6.74 4.31
CA LEU A 168 -25.09 -7.73 3.25
C LEU A 168 -26.02 -8.94 3.38
N ILE A 169 -26.53 -9.24 4.57
CA ILE A 169 -27.60 -10.24 4.75
C ILE A 169 -28.92 -9.72 4.16
N VAL A 170 -29.17 -8.42 4.29
CA VAL A 170 -30.39 -7.78 3.78
C VAL A 170 -30.28 -7.48 2.29
N ASP A 171 -29.17 -6.92 1.87
CA ASP A 171 -28.82 -6.61 0.48
C ASP A 171 -27.45 -7.18 0.15
N PRO A 172 -27.40 -8.39 -0.45
CA PRO A 172 -26.15 -9.03 -0.80
C PRO A 172 -25.29 -8.25 -1.78
N ASP A 173 -25.88 -7.42 -2.61
CA ASP A 173 -25.20 -6.72 -3.70
C ASP A 173 -24.86 -5.26 -3.36
N LEU A 174 -24.94 -4.88 -2.10
CA LEU A 174 -24.57 -3.55 -1.61
C LEU A 174 -23.04 -3.34 -1.69
N VAL A 175 -22.55 -2.92 -2.86
CA VAL A 175 -21.11 -2.75 -3.16
C VAL A 175 -20.35 -1.95 -2.11
N PRO A 176 -20.84 -0.80 -1.59
CA PRO A 176 -20.12 -0.07 -0.55
C PRO A 176 -19.88 -0.88 0.74
N ALA A 177 -20.85 -1.74 1.13
CA ALA A 177 -20.68 -2.61 2.30
C ALA A 177 -19.67 -3.73 2.04
N ILE A 178 -19.64 -4.27 0.82
CA ILE A 178 -18.64 -5.28 0.41
C ILE A 178 -17.25 -4.67 0.48
N VAL A 179 -17.03 -3.47 -0.09
CA VAL A 179 -15.74 -2.78 -0.10
C VAL A 179 -15.27 -2.46 1.31
N ASN A 180 -16.13 -1.91 2.17
CA ASN A 180 -15.75 -1.57 3.54
C ASN A 180 -15.45 -2.84 4.39
N LEU A 181 -16.21 -3.91 4.20
CA LEU A 181 -15.89 -5.19 4.85
C LEU A 181 -14.55 -5.74 4.34
N ALA A 182 -14.25 -5.61 3.03
CA ALA A 182 -12.97 -6.00 2.46
C ALA A 182 -11.82 -5.17 3.03
N ASN A 183 -12.01 -3.85 3.23
CA ASN A 183 -11.02 -2.97 3.86
C ASN A 183 -10.67 -3.46 5.28
N ILE A 184 -11.69 -3.84 6.08
CA ILE A 184 -11.47 -4.38 7.42
C ILE A 184 -10.71 -5.72 7.35
N ARG A 185 -11.04 -6.61 6.40
CA ARG A 185 -10.33 -7.88 6.21
C ARG A 185 -8.87 -7.64 5.81
N TYR A 186 -8.65 -6.71 4.90
CA TYR A 186 -7.33 -6.32 4.47
C TYR A 186 -6.49 -5.74 5.62
N SER A 187 -7.06 -4.87 6.46
CA SER A 187 -6.37 -4.30 7.63
C SER A 187 -5.93 -5.35 8.67
N ARG A 188 -6.58 -6.51 8.66
CA ARG A 188 -6.27 -7.66 9.52
C ARG A 188 -5.35 -8.69 8.87
N ASP A 189 -4.79 -8.39 7.70
CA ASP A 189 -3.95 -9.32 6.93
C ASP A 189 -4.71 -10.60 6.46
N GLU A 190 -6.05 -10.55 6.44
CA GLU A 190 -6.92 -11.60 5.93
C GLU A 190 -7.04 -11.48 4.39
N LEU A 191 -5.89 -11.58 3.69
CA LEU A 191 -5.75 -11.20 2.28
C LEU A 191 -6.64 -12.01 1.34
N ILE A 192 -6.87 -13.30 1.62
CA ILE A 192 -7.69 -14.18 0.77
C ILE A 192 -9.15 -13.75 0.82
N GLU A 193 -9.66 -13.44 2.01
CA GLU A 193 -11.04 -12.98 2.20
C GLU A 193 -11.24 -11.59 1.60
N ALA A 194 -10.30 -10.67 1.85
CA ALA A 194 -10.31 -9.35 1.27
C ALA A 194 -10.31 -9.39 -0.26
N GLN A 195 -9.45 -10.22 -0.86
CA GLN A 195 -9.40 -10.41 -2.32
C GLN A 195 -10.74 -10.86 -2.87
N ALA A 196 -11.35 -11.89 -2.27
CA ALA A 196 -12.64 -12.41 -2.72
C ALA A 196 -13.76 -11.37 -2.66
N LEU A 197 -13.76 -10.53 -1.62
CA LEU A 197 -14.73 -9.44 -1.48
C LEU A 197 -14.51 -8.34 -2.52
N TYR A 198 -13.27 -7.90 -2.78
CA TYR A 198 -13.00 -6.91 -3.82
C TYR A 198 -13.30 -7.44 -5.22
N GLU A 199 -12.97 -8.71 -5.52
CA GLU A 199 -13.33 -9.34 -6.79
C GLU A 199 -14.85 -9.39 -6.98
N ARG A 200 -15.60 -9.66 -5.90
CA ARG A 200 -17.07 -9.58 -5.93
C ARG A 200 -17.55 -8.15 -6.16
N ALA A 201 -16.94 -7.14 -5.49
CA ALA A 201 -17.30 -5.75 -5.68
C ALA A 201 -17.09 -5.31 -7.15
N VAL A 202 -15.94 -5.64 -7.75
CA VAL A 202 -15.65 -5.38 -9.18
C VAL A 202 -16.63 -6.11 -10.10
N GLY A 203 -17.03 -7.33 -9.74
CA GLY A 203 -18.02 -8.09 -10.53
C GLY A 203 -19.43 -7.47 -10.52
N LEU A 204 -19.81 -6.83 -9.42
CA LEU A 204 -21.11 -6.14 -9.26
C LEU A 204 -21.08 -4.71 -9.83
N ASP A 205 -19.99 -4.00 -9.59
CA ASP A 205 -19.77 -2.64 -10.06
C ASP A 205 -18.36 -2.52 -10.65
N PRO A 206 -18.21 -2.69 -11.97
CA PRO A 206 -16.93 -2.53 -12.66
C PRO A 206 -16.36 -1.12 -12.59
N GLU A 207 -17.15 -0.10 -12.25
CA GLU A 207 -16.70 1.29 -12.14
C GLU A 207 -16.27 1.68 -10.72
N CYS A 208 -16.31 0.74 -9.76
CA CYS A 208 -15.84 0.96 -8.40
C CYS A 208 -14.31 1.04 -8.37
N PHE A 209 -13.76 2.27 -8.44
CA PHE A 209 -12.30 2.47 -8.49
C PHE A 209 -11.60 2.01 -7.21
N GLU A 210 -12.24 2.15 -6.04
CA GLU A 210 -11.70 1.72 -4.76
C GLU A 210 -11.46 0.20 -4.72
N ALA A 211 -12.38 -0.57 -5.30
CA ALA A 211 -12.23 -2.02 -5.36
C ALA A 211 -11.06 -2.42 -6.28
N HIS A 212 -10.91 -1.78 -7.44
CA HIS A 212 -9.77 -1.99 -8.32
C HIS A 212 -8.46 -1.59 -7.66
N PHE A 213 -8.41 -0.41 -7.02
CA PHE A 213 -7.23 0.07 -6.34
C PHE A 213 -6.77 -0.87 -5.22
N ASN A 214 -7.69 -1.27 -4.33
CA ASN A 214 -7.39 -2.14 -3.21
C ASN A 214 -7.07 -3.59 -3.64
N LEU A 215 -7.71 -4.08 -4.71
CA LEU A 215 -7.32 -5.34 -5.33
C LEU A 215 -5.88 -5.27 -5.87
N GLY A 216 -5.52 -4.13 -6.48
CA GLY A 216 -4.15 -3.83 -6.89
C GLY A 216 -3.17 -3.90 -5.72
N ASN A 217 -3.52 -3.33 -4.56
CA ASN A 217 -2.70 -3.39 -3.35
C ASN A 217 -2.47 -4.84 -2.91
N ILE A 218 -3.53 -5.67 -2.85
CA ILE A 218 -3.39 -7.10 -2.50
C ILE A 218 -2.47 -7.82 -3.49
N GLN A 219 -2.67 -7.62 -4.80
CA GLN A 219 -1.82 -8.28 -5.81
C GLN A 219 -0.36 -7.82 -5.70
N HIS A 220 -0.14 -6.53 -5.40
CA HIS A 220 1.19 -5.98 -5.17
C HIS A 220 1.86 -6.60 -3.93
N ASP A 221 1.13 -6.73 -2.82
CA ASP A 221 1.61 -7.30 -1.57
C ASP A 221 1.94 -8.81 -1.71
N LEU A 222 1.18 -9.50 -2.55
CA LEU A 222 1.46 -10.89 -2.95
C LEU A 222 2.59 -11.03 -3.98
N GLY A 223 3.24 -9.93 -4.40
CA GLY A 223 4.31 -9.93 -5.40
C GLY A 223 3.84 -10.21 -6.83
N ARG A 224 2.53 -10.18 -7.08
CA ARG A 224 1.92 -10.43 -8.40
C ARG A 224 1.81 -9.13 -9.19
N PHE A 225 2.96 -8.52 -9.52
CA PHE A 225 3.03 -7.17 -10.06
C PHE A 225 2.31 -6.98 -11.40
N ASP A 226 2.28 -8.00 -12.28
CA ASP A 226 1.53 -7.93 -13.54
C ASP A 226 0.02 -7.78 -13.30
N ARG A 227 -0.52 -8.49 -12.30
CA ARG A 227 -1.94 -8.36 -11.92
C ARG A 227 -2.22 -7.03 -11.24
N ALA A 228 -1.33 -6.60 -10.34
CA ALA A 228 -1.42 -5.29 -9.70
C ALA A 228 -1.43 -4.16 -10.73
N LEU A 229 -0.56 -4.26 -11.76
CA LEU A 229 -0.51 -3.29 -12.87
C LEU A 229 -1.87 -3.15 -13.56
N GLY A 230 -2.55 -4.25 -13.88
CA GLY A 230 -3.88 -4.23 -14.46
C GLY A 230 -4.89 -3.50 -13.57
N CYS A 231 -4.94 -3.86 -12.29
CA CYS A 231 -5.86 -3.25 -11.32
C CYS A 231 -5.61 -1.75 -11.12
N TYR A 232 -4.34 -1.32 -11.03
CA TYR A 232 -4.04 0.11 -10.88
C TYR A 232 -4.32 0.92 -12.14
N ARG A 233 -4.14 0.34 -13.34
CA ARG A 233 -4.53 0.99 -14.60
C ARG A 233 -6.03 1.25 -14.66
N GLU A 234 -6.86 0.29 -14.27
CA GLU A 234 -8.31 0.48 -14.17
C GLU A 234 -8.66 1.54 -13.12
N ALA A 235 -8.05 1.49 -11.93
CA ALA A 235 -8.29 2.50 -10.89
C ALA A 235 -7.94 3.92 -11.37
N VAL A 236 -6.82 4.10 -12.07
CA VAL A 236 -6.42 5.41 -12.66
C VAL A 236 -7.36 5.83 -13.79
N ALA A 237 -7.84 4.89 -14.62
CA ALA A 237 -8.79 5.18 -15.68
C ALA A 237 -10.13 5.67 -15.13
N LEU A 238 -10.61 5.04 -14.04
CA LEU A 238 -11.87 5.38 -13.37
C LEU A 238 -11.77 6.66 -12.55
N ASN A 239 -10.65 6.87 -11.86
CA ASN A 239 -10.41 8.08 -11.06
C ASN A 239 -9.00 8.65 -11.30
N PRO A 240 -8.80 9.43 -12.38
CA PRO A 240 -7.50 10.03 -12.69
C PRO A 240 -7.04 11.09 -11.69
N GLY A 241 -7.93 11.56 -10.82
CA GLY A 241 -7.61 12.53 -9.76
C GLY A 241 -7.13 11.91 -8.46
N TYR A 242 -6.98 10.58 -8.38
CA TYR A 242 -6.58 9.90 -7.14
C TYR A 242 -5.05 9.70 -7.10
N PRO A 243 -4.31 10.48 -6.29
CA PRO A 243 -2.85 10.50 -6.33
C PRO A 243 -2.22 9.14 -6.00
N ASP A 244 -2.78 8.41 -5.03
CA ASP A 244 -2.21 7.13 -4.62
C ASP A 244 -2.27 6.07 -5.72
N ALA A 245 -3.31 6.08 -6.58
CA ALA A 245 -3.36 5.18 -7.72
C ALA A 245 -2.21 5.45 -8.71
N HIS A 246 -1.89 6.72 -8.98
CA HIS A 246 -0.74 7.08 -9.80
C HIS A 246 0.58 6.68 -9.15
N PHE A 247 0.71 6.89 -7.84
CA PHE A 247 1.90 6.48 -7.10
C PHE A 247 2.13 4.97 -7.19
N TYR A 248 1.12 4.15 -6.83
CA TYR A 248 1.27 2.70 -6.85
C TYR A 248 1.41 2.13 -8.26
N LEU A 249 0.77 2.74 -9.26
CA LEU A 249 0.97 2.40 -10.65
C LEU A 249 2.41 2.65 -11.09
N ALA A 250 2.96 3.83 -10.77
CA ALA A 250 4.35 4.16 -11.07
C ALA A 250 5.34 3.22 -10.37
N VAL A 251 5.16 2.95 -9.08
CA VAL A 251 5.98 1.98 -8.33
C VAL A 251 5.94 0.59 -8.97
N THR A 252 4.75 0.14 -9.37
CA THR A 252 4.57 -1.18 -9.98
C THR A 252 5.26 -1.26 -11.35
N LEU A 253 5.12 -0.22 -12.17
CA LEU A 253 5.81 -0.10 -13.45
C LEU A 253 7.34 -0.11 -13.29
N GLU A 254 7.87 0.61 -12.30
CA GLU A 254 9.31 0.57 -12.00
C GLU A 254 9.79 -0.82 -11.58
N LYS A 255 8.99 -1.51 -10.74
CA LYS A 255 9.30 -2.90 -10.34
C LYS A 255 9.35 -3.86 -11.52
N LEU A 256 8.52 -3.64 -12.54
CA LEU A 256 8.48 -4.41 -13.77
C LEU A 256 9.52 -3.94 -14.82
N GLY A 257 10.26 -2.87 -14.56
CA GLY A 257 11.25 -2.32 -15.49
C GLY A 257 10.69 -1.38 -16.56
N TYR A 258 9.41 -1.00 -16.47
CA TYR A 258 8.73 -0.11 -17.43
C TYR A 258 8.87 1.37 -17.05
N SER A 259 10.11 1.82 -16.81
CA SER A 259 10.40 3.17 -16.29
C SER A 259 9.89 4.30 -17.19
N GLN A 260 9.85 4.10 -18.51
CA GLN A 260 9.32 5.10 -19.43
C GLN A 260 7.79 5.31 -19.24
N GLU A 261 7.06 4.24 -18.96
CA GLU A 261 5.64 4.30 -18.67
C GLU A 261 5.37 4.83 -17.25
N ALA A 262 6.27 4.64 -16.30
CA ALA A 262 6.14 5.15 -14.94
C ALA A 262 6.25 6.69 -14.87
N ARG A 263 7.07 7.33 -15.73
CA ARG A 263 7.35 8.79 -15.68
C ARG A 263 6.09 9.66 -15.67
N PRO A 264 5.10 9.51 -16.57
CA PRO A 264 3.90 10.34 -16.53
C PRO A 264 3.12 10.19 -15.22
N HIS A 265 3.08 9.00 -14.63
CA HIS A 265 2.39 8.75 -13.36
C HIS A 265 3.12 9.38 -12.18
N TRP A 266 4.47 9.35 -12.14
CA TRP A 266 5.24 10.10 -11.17
C TRP A 266 4.96 11.60 -11.24
N LYS A 267 4.89 12.16 -12.46
CA LYS A 267 4.57 13.56 -12.68
C LYS A 267 3.18 13.90 -12.18
N THR A 268 2.17 13.11 -12.56
CA THR A 268 0.79 13.32 -12.11
C THR A 268 0.67 13.22 -10.60
N TYR A 269 1.35 12.26 -9.96
CA TYR A 269 1.38 12.17 -8.51
C TYR A 269 1.91 13.48 -7.87
N GLN A 270 3.00 14.05 -8.37
CA GLN A 270 3.54 15.32 -7.85
C GLN A 270 2.56 16.49 -8.03
N GLU A 271 1.86 16.53 -9.15
CA GLU A 271 0.87 17.57 -9.44
C GLU A 271 -0.34 17.46 -8.50
N LEU A 272 -0.86 16.26 -8.29
CA LEU A 272 -2.02 15.99 -7.45
C LEU A 272 -1.71 16.10 -5.95
N ALA A 273 -0.51 15.68 -5.53
CA ALA A 273 -0.10 15.65 -4.13
C ALA A 273 1.25 16.36 -3.91
N PRO A 274 1.34 17.69 -4.11
CA PRO A 274 2.62 18.44 -4.05
C PRO A 274 3.27 18.46 -2.66
N LYS A 275 2.53 18.11 -1.63
CA LYS A 275 3.00 17.93 -0.24
C LYS A 275 2.86 16.48 0.23
N GLY A 276 2.66 15.55 -0.70
CA GLY A 276 2.51 14.15 -0.42
C GLY A 276 3.77 13.53 0.19
N GLU A 277 3.59 12.45 0.92
CA GLU A 277 4.66 11.75 1.64
C GLU A 277 5.80 11.29 0.70
N TRP A 278 5.49 11.01 -0.57
CA TRP A 278 6.41 10.40 -1.54
C TRP A 278 6.84 11.36 -2.66
N VAL A 279 6.63 12.67 -2.51
CA VAL A 279 6.99 13.67 -3.53
C VAL A 279 8.48 13.68 -3.84
N GLU A 280 9.32 13.55 -2.83
CA GLU A 280 10.77 13.50 -3.02
C GLU A 280 11.19 12.25 -3.82
N LEU A 281 10.59 11.09 -3.50
CA LEU A 281 10.80 9.87 -4.28
C LEU A 281 10.37 10.05 -5.74
N ALA A 282 9.19 10.61 -5.97
CA ALA A 282 8.68 10.87 -7.31
C ALA A 282 9.62 11.80 -8.09
N ARG A 283 10.22 12.80 -7.43
CA ARG A 283 11.22 13.70 -8.04
C ARG A 283 12.45 12.94 -8.51
N GLU A 284 13.00 12.06 -7.66
CA GLU A 284 14.17 11.25 -7.99
C GLU A 284 13.96 10.36 -9.23
N PHE A 285 12.73 9.86 -9.44
CA PHE A 285 12.39 9.06 -10.62
C PHE A 285 12.11 9.89 -11.89
N LEU A 286 11.94 11.21 -11.77
CA LEU A 286 11.74 12.12 -12.89
C LEU A 286 13.05 12.74 -13.40
N GLU A 287 14.07 12.84 -12.56
CA GLU A 287 15.42 13.26 -12.94
C GLU A 287 16.15 12.18 -13.77
#